data_8ca3e631ed97b76f5fc4ba0162a85234
#
_entry.id   8ca3e631ed97b76f5fc4ba0162a85234
#
_cell.length_a   1.000
_cell.length_b   1.000
_cell.length_c   1.000
_cell.angle_alpha   90.00
_cell.angle_beta   90.00
_cell.angle_gamma   90.00
#
_symmetry.space_group_name_H-M   'P 1'
#
loop_
_entity.id
_entity.type
_entity.pdbx_description
1 polymer ?
#
loop_
_entity_poly.entity_id
_entity_poly.type
_entity_poly.pdbx_seq_one_letter_code
_entity_poly.pdbx_strand_id
1 'polypeptide(L)'
;MKYNELIQFQPIESVIELRQANKSAKAKEHVTTYVISDQMADRLCDLVIPQLQFAKPQDNRGLLIVGNYGTGKSHLMSVISSIAENADLLPLVTSEKVRKAAPQIAGKFKVIRCRRAFKMRLVARSK
;
A
#
# COMPACT_ATOMS: atom_id res chain seq x y z
N MET A 1 11.13 -39.72 -3.67
CA MET A 1 10.95 -38.34 -3.24
C MET A 1 10.32 -37.59 -4.38
N LYS A 2 9.10 -37.13 -4.20
CA LYS A 2 8.43 -36.32 -5.23
C LYS A 2 8.84 -34.88 -5.03
N TYR A 3 8.99 -34.11 -6.12
CA TYR A 3 9.39 -32.68 -6.06
C TYR A 3 8.49 -31.81 -5.17
N ASN A 4 7.21 -32.15 -5.04
CA ASN A 4 6.24 -31.47 -4.17
C ASN A 4 6.55 -31.59 -2.68
N GLU A 5 7.38 -32.54 -2.27
CA GLU A 5 7.79 -32.72 -0.87
C GLU A 5 9.00 -31.85 -0.50
N LEU A 6 9.75 -31.40 -1.51
CA LEU A 6 10.94 -30.57 -1.37
C LEU A 6 10.68 -29.07 -1.47
N ILE A 7 9.57 -28.68 -2.08
CA ILE A 7 9.23 -27.27 -2.32
C ILE A 7 7.84 -27.01 -1.76
N GLN A 8 7.76 -26.28 -0.67
CA GLN A 8 6.50 -25.72 -0.21
C GLN A 8 6.10 -24.56 -1.14
N PHE A 9 5.28 -24.88 -2.13
CA PHE A 9 4.67 -23.87 -2.99
C PHE A 9 3.46 -23.29 -2.27
N GLN A 10 3.60 -22.07 -1.76
CA GLN A 10 2.43 -21.24 -1.53
C GLN A 10 2.05 -20.60 -2.86
N PRO A 11 0.84 -20.84 -3.38
CA PRO A 11 0.38 -20.17 -4.59
C PRO A 11 0.37 -18.66 -4.35
N ILE A 12 1.31 -17.96 -4.98
CA ILE A 12 1.34 -16.51 -4.99
C ILE A 12 0.31 -16.06 -6.02
N GLU A 13 -0.68 -15.27 -5.59
CA GLU A 13 -1.54 -14.57 -6.55
C GLU A 13 -0.65 -13.73 -7.46
N SER A 14 -0.55 -14.08 -8.73
CA SER A 14 0.34 -13.42 -9.70
C SER A 14 -0.06 -11.98 -9.98
N VAL A 15 -1.32 -11.63 -9.72
CA VAL A 15 -1.87 -10.28 -9.92
C VAL A 15 -2.73 -9.90 -8.71
N ILE A 16 -2.34 -8.84 -8.03
CA ILE A 16 -3.12 -8.24 -6.95
C ILE A 16 -4.06 -7.20 -7.56
N GLU A 17 -5.35 -7.49 -7.53
CA GLU A 17 -6.36 -6.53 -7.95
C GLU A 17 -6.61 -5.49 -6.85
N LEU A 18 -6.50 -4.21 -7.19
CA LEU A 18 -6.72 -3.10 -6.25
C LEU A 18 -8.07 -3.15 -5.54
N ARG A 19 -9.11 -3.64 -6.22
CA ARG A 19 -10.45 -3.80 -5.61
C ARG A 19 -10.49 -4.79 -4.45
N GLN A 20 -9.58 -5.76 -4.42
CA GLN A 20 -9.54 -6.76 -3.35
C GLN A 20 -9.09 -6.16 -2.01
N ALA A 21 -8.36 -5.05 -2.05
CA ALA A 21 -7.97 -4.33 -0.85
C ALA A 21 -9.17 -3.76 -0.04
N ASN A 22 -10.37 -3.72 -0.63
CA ASN A 22 -11.59 -3.32 0.08
C ASN A 22 -12.05 -4.35 1.14
N LYS A 23 -11.63 -5.60 1.01
CA LYS A 23 -11.95 -6.64 1.99
C LYS A 23 -10.90 -6.62 3.10
N SER A 24 -11.31 -6.47 4.35
CA SER A 24 -10.42 -6.32 5.50
C SER A 24 -9.39 -7.45 5.63
N ALA A 25 -9.78 -8.70 5.34
CA ALA A 25 -8.87 -9.85 5.36
C ALA A 25 -7.78 -9.75 4.29
N LYS A 26 -8.14 -9.36 3.08
CA LYS A 26 -7.20 -9.15 1.96
C LYS A 26 -6.29 -7.96 2.21
N ALA A 27 -6.80 -6.89 2.80
CA ALA A 27 -6.00 -5.73 3.17
C ALA A 27 -4.89 -6.11 4.17
N LYS A 28 -5.21 -6.91 5.19
CA LYS A 28 -4.22 -7.46 6.13
C LYS A 28 -3.17 -8.29 5.44
N GLU A 29 -3.58 -9.21 4.58
CA GLU A 29 -2.68 -10.06 3.82
C GLU A 29 -1.72 -9.23 2.95
N HIS A 30 -2.23 -8.24 2.22
CA HIS A 30 -1.40 -7.37 1.39
C HIS A 30 -0.35 -6.60 2.20
N VAL A 31 -0.72 -6.09 3.36
CA VAL A 31 0.19 -5.33 4.21
C VAL A 31 1.26 -6.24 4.84
N THR A 32 0.88 -7.43 5.30
CA THR A 32 1.81 -8.37 5.94
C THR A 32 2.79 -9.01 4.97
N THR A 33 2.35 -9.29 3.75
CA THR A 33 3.16 -10.00 2.75
C THR A 33 4.07 -9.08 1.94
N TYR A 34 3.79 -7.78 1.93
CA TYR A 34 4.60 -6.84 1.15
C TYR A 34 5.91 -6.51 1.85
N VAL A 35 7.01 -6.92 1.23
CA VAL A 35 8.36 -6.59 1.69
C VAL A 35 8.78 -5.25 1.12
N ILE A 36 8.99 -4.28 2.00
CA ILE A 36 9.44 -2.93 1.63
C ILE A 36 10.96 -2.89 1.76
N SER A 37 11.66 -2.70 0.65
CA SER A 37 13.11 -2.47 0.67
C SER A 37 13.44 -1.12 1.32
N ASP A 38 14.66 -0.98 1.85
CA ASP A 38 15.09 0.28 2.47
C ASP A 38 14.99 1.46 1.52
N GLN A 39 15.39 1.28 0.26
CA GLN A 39 15.27 2.30 -0.78
C GLN A 39 13.82 2.71 -1.04
N MET A 40 12.91 1.75 -1.06
CA MET A 40 11.48 2.01 -1.21
C MET A 40 10.92 2.71 0.03
N ALA A 41 11.34 2.29 1.21
CA ALA A 41 10.94 2.92 2.47
C ALA A 41 11.36 4.39 2.52
N ASP A 42 12.58 4.71 2.11
CA ASP A 42 13.07 6.09 2.04
C ASP A 42 12.22 6.93 1.08
N ARG A 43 11.92 6.42 -0.11
CA ARG A 43 11.04 7.11 -1.07
C ARG A 43 9.61 7.31 -0.54
N LEU A 44 9.07 6.33 0.16
CA LEU A 44 7.75 6.46 0.77
C LEU A 44 7.73 7.54 1.86
N CYS A 45 8.76 7.56 2.70
CA CYS A 45 8.86 8.53 3.80
C CYS A 45 9.15 9.95 3.31
N ASP A 46 9.98 10.10 2.28
CA ASP A 46 10.44 11.42 1.82
C ASP A 46 9.54 12.05 0.77
N LEU A 47 8.86 11.24 -0.05
CA LEU A 47 8.08 11.74 -1.17
C LEU A 47 6.57 11.47 -1.02
N VAL A 48 6.18 10.25 -0.72
CA VAL A 48 4.76 9.84 -0.79
C VAL A 48 3.98 10.32 0.44
N ILE A 49 4.44 9.99 1.63
CA ILE A 49 3.75 10.32 2.87
C ILE A 49 3.63 11.82 3.09
N PRO A 50 4.69 12.65 2.87
CA PRO A 50 4.56 14.10 3.00
C PRO A 50 3.57 14.73 2.04
N GLN A 51 3.39 14.17 0.85
CA GLN A 51 2.41 14.68 -0.12
C GLN A 51 0.96 14.28 0.22
N LEU A 52 0.77 13.20 0.95
CA LEU A 52 -0.55 12.72 1.34
C LEU A 52 -1.03 13.27 2.69
N GLN A 53 -0.19 13.93 3.46
CA GLN A 53 -0.56 14.49 4.76
C GLN A 53 -1.42 15.76 4.65
N PHE A 54 -2.25 16.01 5.68
CA PHE A 54 -3.10 17.22 5.75
C PHE A 54 -2.53 18.37 6.57
N ALA A 55 -1.62 18.09 7.48
CA ALA A 55 -1.13 19.09 8.44
C ALA A 55 -0.39 20.26 7.76
N LYS A 56 0.29 19.98 6.66
CA LYS A 56 0.94 21.00 5.81
C LYS A 56 0.64 20.64 4.35
N PRO A 57 -0.52 21.01 3.81
CA PRO A 57 -0.87 20.67 2.44
C PRO A 57 0.14 21.31 1.49
N GLN A 58 0.82 20.47 0.73
CA GLN A 58 1.61 20.88 -0.40
C GLN A 58 0.71 20.97 -1.64
N ASP A 59 1.14 21.65 -2.68
CA ASP A 59 0.38 21.79 -3.94
C ASP A 59 0.31 20.42 -4.66
N ASN A 60 -0.57 19.55 -4.17
CA ASN A 60 -0.68 18.16 -4.57
C ASN A 60 -1.48 18.03 -5.86
N ARG A 61 -0.80 18.00 -6.98
CA ARG A 61 -1.41 17.79 -8.30
C ARG A 61 -1.65 16.32 -8.63
N GLY A 62 -1.05 15.41 -7.90
CA GLY A 62 -1.17 13.97 -8.06
C GLY A 62 0.19 13.27 -7.94
N LEU A 63 0.15 12.00 -7.58
CA LEU A 63 1.32 11.16 -7.46
C LEU A 63 1.22 10.02 -8.47
N LEU A 64 2.20 9.93 -9.36
CA LEU A 64 2.27 8.89 -10.38
C LEU A 64 3.32 7.85 -10.01
N ILE A 65 2.90 6.59 -9.87
CA ILE A 65 3.80 5.47 -9.64
C ILE A 65 4.08 4.81 -10.99
N VAL A 66 5.32 4.87 -11.42
CA VAL A 66 5.79 4.34 -12.70
C VAL A 66 6.75 3.19 -12.46
N GLY A 67 6.68 2.17 -13.29
CA GLY A 67 7.58 1.02 -13.26
C GLY A 67 7.15 -0.04 -14.27
N ASN A 68 8.02 -0.97 -14.56
CA ASN A 68 7.75 -2.07 -15.47
C ASN A 68 6.66 -3.01 -14.94
N TYR A 69 6.10 -3.84 -15.80
CA TYR A 69 5.17 -4.89 -15.42
C TYR A 69 5.83 -5.84 -14.38
N GLY A 70 5.08 -6.25 -13.38
CA GLY A 70 5.57 -7.17 -12.36
C GLY A 70 6.47 -6.56 -11.25
N THR A 71 6.63 -5.24 -11.20
CA THR A 71 7.46 -4.57 -10.18
C THR A 71 6.74 -4.30 -8.84
N GLY A 72 5.54 -4.85 -8.64
CA GLY A 72 4.80 -4.73 -7.38
C GLY A 72 4.06 -3.40 -7.17
N LYS A 73 3.85 -2.60 -8.22
CA LYS A 73 3.13 -1.31 -8.13
C LYS A 73 1.72 -1.43 -7.55
N SER A 74 0.96 -2.39 -8.04
CA SER A 74 -0.42 -2.62 -7.56
C SER A 74 -0.43 -3.09 -6.12
N HIS A 75 0.53 -3.90 -5.70
CA HIS A 75 0.69 -4.31 -4.31
C HIS A 75 1.02 -3.11 -3.42
N LEU A 76 1.96 -2.28 -3.82
CA LEU A 76 2.32 -1.05 -3.11
C LEU A 76 1.11 -0.12 -2.96
N MET A 77 0.35 0.09 -4.02
CA MET A 77 -0.88 0.90 -3.98
C MET A 77 -1.93 0.30 -3.04
N SER A 78 -2.07 -1.02 -3.02
CA SER A 78 -2.94 -1.72 -2.08
C SER A 78 -2.52 -1.50 -0.62
N VAL A 79 -1.22 -1.58 -0.34
CA VAL A 79 -0.66 -1.35 1.00
C VAL A 79 -0.91 0.09 1.46
N ILE A 80 -0.56 1.08 0.63
CA ILE A 80 -0.76 2.50 0.94
C ILE A 80 -2.25 2.80 1.19
N SER A 81 -3.13 2.30 0.31
CA SER A 81 -4.57 2.51 0.44
C SER A 81 -5.14 1.86 1.69
N SER A 82 -4.69 0.67 2.02
CA SER A 82 -5.15 -0.06 3.20
C SER A 82 -4.75 0.66 4.49
N ILE A 83 -3.52 1.15 4.58
CA ILE A 83 -3.04 1.95 5.72
C ILE A 83 -3.81 3.29 5.80
N ALA A 84 -4.02 3.94 4.67
CA ALA A 84 -4.73 5.22 4.63
C ALA A 84 -6.20 5.10 5.10
N GLU A 85 -6.85 3.96 4.87
CA GLU A 85 -8.20 3.69 5.34
C GLU A 85 -8.25 3.18 6.79
N ASN A 86 -7.27 2.37 7.21
CA ASN A 86 -7.31 1.63 8.46
C ASN A 86 -6.00 1.79 9.25
N ALA A 87 -6.04 2.56 10.31
CA ALA A 87 -4.90 2.74 11.21
C ALA A 87 -4.46 1.43 11.91
N ASP A 88 -5.38 0.49 12.09
CA ASP A 88 -5.12 -0.81 12.74
C ASP A 88 -4.12 -1.69 11.96
N LEU A 89 -3.91 -1.43 10.68
CA LEU A 89 -2.96 -2.15 9.85
C LEU A 89 -1.51 -1.66 9.99
N LEU A 90 -1.32 -0.54 10.65
CA LEU A 90 0.00 0.09 10.81
C LEU A 90 1.03 -0.82 11.49
N PRO A 91 0.72 -1.53 12.58
CA PRO A 91 1.66 -2.45 13.22
C PRO A 91 2.10 -3.63 12.34
N LEU A 92 1.33 -3.94 11.30
CA LEU A 92 1.59 -5.06 10.39
C LEU A 92 2.58 -4.72 9.28
N VAL A 93 2.91 -3.44 9.10
CA VAL A 93 3.88 -2.99 8.10
C VAL A 93 5.27 -3.53 8.43
N THR A 94 5.92 -4.15 7.46
CA THR A 94 7.22 -4.80 7.63
C THR A 94 8.36 -3.80 7.87
N SER A 95 8.28 -2.62 7.25
CA SER A 95 9.32 -1.58 7.40
C SER A 95 9.07 -0.69 8.63
N GLU A 96 10.05 -0.64 9.53
CA GLU A 96 9.99 0.23 10.71
C GLU A 96 9.98 1.71 10.34
N LYS A 97 10.74 2.11 9.32
CA LYS A 97 10.77 3.50 8.82
C LYS A 97 9.39 3.95 8.37
N VAL A 98 8.72 3.15 7.56
CA VAL A 98 7.36 3.44 7.09
C VAL A 98 6.37 3.42 8.23
N ARG A 99 6.51 2.49 9.17
CA ARG A 99 5.66 2.40 10.36
C ARG A 99 5.71 3.65 11.24
N LYS A 100 6.88 4.29 11.33
CA LYS A 100 7.06 5.56 12.06
C LYS A 100 6.49 6.77 11.32
N ALA A 101 6.56 6.78 9.99
CA ALA A 101 6.08 7.90 9.15
C ALA A 101 4.58 7.82 8.84
N ALA A 102 4.04 6.62 8.66
CA ALA A 102 2.67 6.39 8.22
C ALA A 102 1.54 6.87 9.16
N PRO A 103 1.73 7.11 10.48
CA PRO A 103 0.69 7.72 11.32
C PRO A 103 0.14 9.04 10.81
N GLN A 104 0.90 9.75 9.98
CA GLN A 104 0.46 11.01 9.35
C GLN A 104 -0.73 10.81 8.40
N ILE A 105 -0.84 9.62 7.80
CA ILE A 105 -1.88 9.26 6.82
C ILE A 105 -2.84 8.16 7.31
N ALA A 106 -2.45 7.40 8.30
CA ALA A 106 -3.18 6.21 8.75
C ALA A 106 -4.60 6.52 9.22
N GLY A 107 -5.59 5.85 8.63
CA GLY A 107 -7.00 5.99 8.99
C GLY A 107 -7.66 7.33 8.67
N LYS A 108 -6.98 8.22 7.95
CA LYS A 108 -7.46 9.59 7.67
C LYS A 108 -8.16 9.76 6.34
N PHE A 109 -8.16 8.73 5.50
CA PHE A 109 -8.67 8.80 4.14
C PHE A 109 -9.79 7.81 3.88
N LYS A 110 -10.66 8.17 2.94
CA LYS A 110 -11.51 7.24 2.21
C LYS A 110 -10.91 7.04 0.83
N VAL A 111 -10.67 5.79 0.45
CA VAL A 111 -10.01 5.47 -0.81
C VAL A 111 -11.06 5.15 -1.88
N ILE A 112 -10.98 5.84 -2.99
CA ILE A 112 -11.78 5.58 -4.19
C ILE A 112 -10.89 4.87 -5.20
N ARG A 113 -11.26 3.64 -5.55
CA ARG A 113 -10.54 2.81 -6.50
C ARG A 113 -11.24 2.80 -7.85
N CYS A 114 -10.57 3.28 -8.90
CA CYS A 114 -11.12 3.34 -10.25
C CYS A 114 -10.65 2.15 -11.07
N ARG A 115 -11.63 1.40 -11.61
CA ARG A 115 -11.40 0.14 -12.33
C ARG A 115 -10.70 0.29 -13.68
N ARG A 116 -10.98 1.38 -14.42
CA ARG A 116 -10.53 1.56 -15.81
C ARG A 116 -9.14 2.14 -16.00
N ALA A 117 -8.54 2.72 -14.97
CA ALA A 117 -7.31 3.50 -15.13
C ALA A 117 -6.25 3.18 -14.08
N PHE A 118 -6.40 2.12 -13.29
CA PHE A 118 -5.51 1.82 -12.15
C PHE A 118 -5.23 3.07 -11.30
N LYS A 119 -6.23 3.93 -11.18
CA LYS A 119 -6.16 5.16 -10.40
C LYS A 119 -6.78 4.96 -9.03
N MET A 120 -6.14 5.50 -8.05
CA MET A 120 -6.62 5.57 -6.70
C MET A 120 -6.73 7.03 -6.29
N ARG A 121 -7.84 7.41 -5.69
CA ARG A 121 -8.03 8.74 -5.13
C ARG A 121 -8.20 8.62 -3.62
N LEU A 122 -7.38 9.33 -2.90
CA LEU A 122 -7.51 9.49 -1.46
C LEU A 122 -8.36 10.73 -1.18
N VAL A 123 -9.42 10.55 -0.41
CA VAL A 123 -10.31 11.64 -0.01
C VAL A 123 -10.26 11.72 1.51
N ALA A 124 -10.06 12.93 2.02
CA ALA A 124 -10.08 13.18 3.45
C ALA A 124 -11.41 12.71 4.06
N ARG A 125 -11.34 12.00 5.18
CA ARG A 125 -12.54 11.80 5.99
C ARG A 125 -12.94 13.12 6.61
N SER A 126 -14.14 13.60 6.30
CA SER A 126 -14.77 14.67 7.07
C SER A 126 -14.98 14.17 8.51
N LYS A 127 -14.63 14.98 9.45
CA LYS A 127 -14.88 14.71 10.87
C LYS A 127 -16.38 14.64 11.15
#